data_e15a453abb32cf5dc811345fc7309961
#
_entry.id   e15a453abb32cf5dc811345fc7309961
#
_cell.length_a   1.000
_cell.length_b   1.000
_cell.length_c   1.000
_cell.angle_alpha   90.00
_cell.angle_beta   90.00
_cell.angle_gamma   90.00
#
_symmetry.space_group_name_H-M   'P 1'
#
loop_
_entity.id
_entity.type
_entity.pdbx_description
1 polymer ?
#
loop_
_entity_poly.entity_id
_entity_poly.type
_entity_poly.pdbx_seq_one_letter_code
_entity_poly.pdbx_strand_id
1 'polypeptide(L)' 'MQIRDACDALLVFRAATLGLDLTATDNCDDETFAAINRRCAACPGRDACELDLRRDPNDPVWECYCPNAPTLVALTR' A
#
# COMPACT_ATOMS: atom_id res chain seq x y z
N MET A 1 0.25 -0.14 21.93
CA MET A 1 0.40 0.11 20.51
C MET A 1 -0.95 0.27 19.88
N GLN A 2 -1.12 1.32 19.12
CA GLN A 2 -2.39 1.61 18.49
C GLN A 2 -2.38 1.11 17.05
N ILE A 3 -3.39 0.33 16.68
CA ILE A 3 -3.52 -0.21 15.33
C ILE A 3 -4.54 0.64 14.58
N ARG A 4 -4.17 1.10 13.39
CA ARG A 4 -5.07 1.87 12.54
C ARG A 4 -6.11 0.97 11.90
N ASP A 5 -7.32 1.48 11.79
CA ASP A 5 -8.34 0.82 10.99
C ASP A 5 -7.96 0.98 9.52
N ALA A 6 -7.53 -0.11 8.91
CA ALA A 6 -7.20 -0.09 7.50
C ALA A 6 -8.50 -0.01 6.70
N CYS A 7 -8.67 1.05 5.94
CA CYS A 7 -9.83 1.21 5.08
C CYS A 7 -9.79 0.24 3.90
N ASP A 8 -8.62 -0.31 3.59
CA ASP A 8 -8.44 -1.08 2.38
C ASP A 8 -7.43 -2.20 2.59
N ALA A 9 -7.94 -3.43 2.58
CA ALA A 9 -7.11 -4.62 2.71
C ALA A 9 -6.08 -4.73 1.59
N LEU A 10 -6.43 -4.27 0.38
CA LEU A 10 -5.52 -4.31 -0.77
C LEU A 10 -4.26 -3.49 -0.51
N LEU A 11 -4.42 -2.29 0.06
CA LEU A 11 -3.29 -1.43 0.42
C LEU A 11 -2.40 -2.10 1.46
N VAL A 12 -3.00 -2.70 2.48
CA VAL A 12 -2.26 -3.39 3.54
C VAL A 12 -1.47 -4.56 2.96
N PHE A 13 -2.07 -5.36 2.10
CA PHE A 13 -1.39 -6.48 1.46
C PHE A 13 -0.26 -6.02 0.55
N ARG A 14 -0.49 -4.96 -0.22
CA ARG A 14 0.55 -4.42 -1.11
C ARG A 14 1.75 -3.92 -0.30
N ALA A 15 1.51 -3.21 0.79
CA ALA A 15 2.59 -2.75 1.67
C ALA A 15 3.33 -3.94 2.32
N ALA A 16 2.60 -4.99 2.67
CA ALA A 16 3.20 -6.17 3.29
C ALA A 16 4.19 -6.86 2.35
N THR A 17 3.99 -6.81 1.03
CA THR A 17 4.96 -7.36 0.08
C THR A 17 6.31 -6.65 0.13
N LEU A 18 6.33 -5.43 0.66
CA LEU A 18 7.54 -4.63 0.86
C LEU A 18 8.09 -4.75 2.28
N GLY A 19 7.49 -5.60 3.10
CA GLY A 19 7.86 -5.73 4.49
C GLY A 19 7.35 -4.58 5.37
N LEU A 20 6.33 -3.87 4.91
CA LEU A 20 5.81 -2.69 5.59
C LEU A 20 4.42 -2.97 6.15
N ASP A 21 4.27 -2.83 7.47
CA ASP A 21 2.98 -2.96 8.14
C ASP A 21 2.33 -1.58 8.31
N LEU A 22 1.38 -1.26 7.45
CA LEU A 22 0.68 0.03 7.50
C LEU A 22 -0.33 0.14 8.63
N THR A 23 -0.69 -0.98 9.27
CA THR A 23 -1.61 -0.95 10.41
C THR A 23 -0.93 -0.44 11.67
N ALA A 24 0.39 -0.50 11.73
CA ALA A 24 1.16 0.00 12.85
C ALA A 24 1.48 1.49 12.66
N THR A 25 1.24 2.31 13.68
CA THR A 25 1.44 3.76 13.60
C THR A 25 2.92 4.16 13.54
N ASP A 26 3.82 3.23 13.85
CA ASP A 26 5.26 3.50 13.86
C ASP A 26 5.88 3.60 12.46
N ASN A 27 5.20 3.06 11.44
CA ASN A 27 5.77 2.94 10.09
C ASN A 27 5.57 4.19 9.23
N CYS A 28 4.55 4.98 9.52
CA CYS A 28 4.33 6.27 8.87
C CYS A 28 3.39 7.12 9.72
N ASP A 29 3.46 8.43 9.54
CA ASP A 29 2.58 9.34 10.27
C ASP A 29 1.14 9.26 9.73
N ASP A 30 0.20 9.79 10.54
CA ASP A 30 -1.22 9.72 10.20
C ASP A 30 -1.57 10.46 8.92
N GLU A 31 -0.91 11.59 8.68
CA GLU A 31 -1.13 12.39 7.48
C GLU A 31 -0.70 11.63 6.22
N THR A 32 0.46 11.00 6.26
CA THR A 32 0.95 10.17 5.15
C THR A 32 0.04 8.98 4.93
N PHE A 33 -0.37 8.30 6.00
CA PHE A 33 -1.28 7.17 5.91
C PHE A 33 -2.60 7.57 5.26
N ALA A 34 -3.19 8.69 5.68
CA ALA A 34 -4.43 9.18 5.11
C ALA A 34 -4.30 9.48 3.61
N ALA A 35 -3.16 10.05 3.21
CA ALA A 35 -2.91 10.37 1.81
C ALA A 35 -2.81 9.12 0.94
N ILE A 36 -2.02 8.13 1.36
CA ILE A 36 -1.88 6.89 0.59
C ILE A 36 -3.16 6.08 0.55
N ASN A 37 -3.93 6.11 1.64
CA ASN A 37 -5.20 5.42 1.72
C ASN A 37 -6.21 6.00 0.72
N ARG A 38 -6.28 7.33 0.61
CA ARG A 38 -7.15 8.00 -0.36
C ARG A 38 -6.75 7.68 -1.80
N ARG A 39 -5.45 7.71 -2.09
CA ARG A 39 -4.94 7.39 -3.43
C ARG A 39 -5.26 5.97 -3.82
N CYS A 40 -5.10 5.03 -2.90
CA CYS A 40 -5.42 3.63 -3.15
C CYS A 40 -6.92 3.45 -3.41
N ALA A 41 -7.77 4.08 -2.62
CA ALA A 41 -9.22 4.00 -2.77
C ALA A 41 -9.70 4.54 -4.12
N ALA A 42 -9.02 5.56 -4.63
CA ALA A 42 -9.35 6.20 -5.91
C ALA A 42 -8.58 5.62 -7.10
N CYS A 43 -7.72 4.64 -6.88
CA CYS A 43 -6.83 4.12 -7.92
C CYS A 43 -7.62 3.36 -9.00
N PRO A 44 -7.51 3.75 -10.28
CA PRO A 44 -8.19 3.02 -11.35
C PRO A 44 -7.58 1.64 -11.63
N GLY A 45 -6.39 1.37 -11.12
CA GLY A 45 -5.70 0.10 -11.30
C GLY A 45 -5.92 -0.92 -10.17
N ARG A 46 -6.94 -0.73 -9.32
CA ARG A 46 -7.16 -1.62 -8.17
C ARG A 46 -7.35 -3.08 -8.58
N ASP A 47 -8.12 -3.33 -9.62
CA ASP A 47 -8.37 -4.70 -10.08
C ASP A 47 -7.08 -5.36 -10.58
N ALA A 48 -6.27 -4.62 -11.31
CA ALA A 48 -4.98 -5.10 -11.77
C ALA A 48 -4.03 -5.37 -10.59
N CYS A 49 -4.04 -4.48 -9.60
CA CYS A 49 -3.22 -4.63 -8.40
C CYS A 49 -3.60 -5.90 -7.62
N GLU A 50 -4.90 -6.14 -7.44
CA GLU A 50 -5.37 -7.35 -6.75
C GLU A 50 -4.96 -8.61 -7.52
N LEU A 51 -5.11 -8.59 -8.83
CA LEU A 51 -4.75 -9.73 -9.67
C LEU A 51 -3.25 -10.01 -9.61
N ASP A 52 -2.43 -8.98 -9.67
CA ASP A 52 -0.97 -9.11 -9.60
C ASP A 52 -0.52 -9.65 -8.25
N LEU A 53 -1.18 -9.23 -7.16
CA LEU A 53 -0.87 -9.75 -5.84
C LEU A 53 -1.16 -11.24 -5.72
N ARG A 54 -2.24 -11.71 -6.35
CA ARG A 54 -2.59 -13.12 -6.34
C ARG A 54 -1.64 -13.95 -7.19
N ARG A 55 -1.20 -13.39 -8.31
CA ARG A 55 -0.36 -14.10 -9.27
C ARG A 55 1.09 -14.15 -8.79
N ASP A 56 1.65 -13.00 -8.43
CA ASP A 56 3.03 -12.90 -7.97
C ASP A 56 3.20 -11.63 -7.12
N PRO A 57 3.14 -11.75 -5.79
CA PRO A 57 3.23 -10.57 -4.92
C PRO A 57 4.59 -9.87 -4.99
N ASN A 58 5.61 -10.52 -5.54
CA ASN A 58 6.95 -9.93 -5.65
C ASN A 58 7.21 -9.26 -6.99
N ASP A 59 6.27 -9.35 -7.94
CA ASP A 59 6.41 -8.72 -9.24
C ASP A 59 6.30 -7.19 -9.09
N PRO A 60 7.32 -6.42 -9.51
CA PRO A 60 7.32 -4.97 -9.35
C PRO A 60 6.43 -4.23 -10.34
N VAL A 61 5.69 -4.93 -11.19
CA VAL A 61 4.84 -4.30 -12.21
C VAL A 61 3.84 -3.30 -11.61
N TRP A 62 3.42 -3.50 -10.36
CA TRP A 62 2.49 -2.60 -9.69
C TRP A 62 3.04 -1.18 -9.58
N GLU A 63 4.34 -1.00 -9.57
CA GLU A 63 4.97 0.32 -9.48
C GLU A 63 4.68 1.18 -10.71
N CYS A 64 4.32 0.55 -11.84
CA CYS A 64 4.04 1.27 -13.08
C CYS A 64 2.69 1.99 -13.05
N TYR A 65 1.75 1.50 -12.24
CA TYR A 65 0.39 2.05 -12.22
C TYR A 65 -0.06 2.54 -10.85
N CYS A 66 0.63 2.17 -9.78
CA CYS A 66 0.21 2.53 -8.42
C CYS A 66 0.63 3.96 -8.09
N PRO A 67 -0.34 4.86 -7.77
CA PRO A 67 0.00 6.24 -7.42
C PRO A 67 0.77 6.35 -6.10
N ASN A 68 0.74 5.31 -5.28
CA ASN A 68 1.44 5.28 -4.01
C ASN A 68 2.83 4.66 -4.08
N ALA A 69 3.24 4.15 -5.25
CA ALA A 69 4.50 3.43 -5.38
C ALA A 69 5.70 4.23 -4.86
N PRO A 70 5.91 5.50 -5.25
CA PRO A 70 7.05 6.26 -4.74
C PRO A 70 7.03 6.41 -3.22
N THR A 71 5.85 6.66 -2.64
CA THR A 71 5.71 6.84 -1.20
C THR A 71 5.95 5.53 -0.46
N LEU A 72 5.35 4.43 -0.92
CA LEU A 72 5.51 3.13 -0.27
C LEU A 72 6.96 2.67 -0.32
N VAL A 73 7.62 2.82 -1.45
CA VAL A 73 9.03 2.45 -1.59
C VAL A 73 9.90 3.29 -0.67
N ALA A 74 9.62 4.60 -0.58
CA ALA A 74 10.37 5.49 0.30
C ALA A 74 10.23 5.10 1.78
N LEU A 75 9.06 4.62 2.19
CA LEU A 75 8.82 4.20 3.56
C LEU A 75 9.60 2.94 3.95
N THR A 76 10.08 2.19 2.98
CA THR A 76 10.86 0.96 3.24
C THR A 76 12.36 1.21 3.37
N ARG A 77 12.81 2.42 3.14
CA ARG A 77 14.24 2.78 3.20
C ARG A 77 14.69 3.28 4.54
#